data_181df4432a9057c60914d02d0860a469
#
_entry.id   181df4432a9057c60914d02d0860a469
#
_cell.length_a   1.000
_cell.length_b   1.000
_cell.length_c   1.000
_cell.angle_alpha   90.00
_cell.angle_beta   90.00
_cell.angle_gamma   90.00
#
_symmetry.space_group_name_H-M   'P 1'
#
loop_
_entity.id
_entity.type
_entity.pdbx_description
1 polymer ?
#
loop_
_entity_poly.entity_id
_entity_poly.type
_entity_poly.pdbx_seq_one_letter_code
_entity_poly.pdbx_strand_id
1 'polypeptide(L)'
;MLKIFLHFWKHTFIITNLFKIHPVGFDFKVRVDTLAGDNANKTPLSQMMQSETIEIDSDYYGLDTKEVVSHTYYYLVVREGASGVSPTVADSTLIKYEGSFLNGKSFDASASFLWQYLPFTIRGYQLGVNKLKAGLNVENHPDGTTTFTDSGIGLFVFPSALGYYNSTSGVIPAYTPLMFSIELGKFIVDTDYDNDGIPSILEDLNGDGILGNDNTDADEEASSYQQALANHADSDDDNDGIPTLEEIIINEDGSITFPDTDGDGIPDYLDKD
;
A
#
# COMPACT_ATOMS: atom_id res chain seq x y z
N MET A 1 -10.07 -5.68 21.67
CA MET A 1 -9.58 -4.83 20.58
C MET A 1 -10.27 -3.44 20.57
N LEU A 2 -11.58 -3.34 20.50
CA LEU A 2 -12.33 -2.06 20.48
C LEU A 2 -11.99 -1.10 21.65
N LYS A 3 -11.77 -1.61 22.88
CA LYS A 3 -11.43 -0.78 24.03
C LYS A 3 -10.04 -0.14 23.95
N ILE A 4 -9.06 -0.81 23.34
CA ILE A 4 -7.70 -0.27 23.15
C ILE A 4 -7.73 0.83 22.08
N PHE A 5 -8.46 0.62 20.98
CA PHE A 5 -8.70 1.64 19.98
C PHE A 5 -9.36 2.89 20.58
N LEU A 6 -10.44 2.73 21.34
CA LEU A 6 -11.15 3.84 21.97
C LEU A 6 -10.29 4.61 22.96
N HIS A 7 -9.40 3.93 23.70
CA HIS A 7 -8.49 4.60 24.61
C HIS A 7 -7.42 5.40 23.87
N PHE A 8 -6.79 4.81 22.86
CA PHE A 8 -5.84 5.48 21.97
C PHE A 8 -6.44 6.76 21.39
N TRP A 9 -7.61 6.67 20.77
CA TRP A 9 -8.28 7.78 20.10
C TRP A 9 -8.60 8.99 21.00
N LYS A 10 -8.96 8.76 22.23
CA LYS A 10 -9.39 9.82 23.15
C LYS A 10 -8.24 10.53 23.86
N HIS A 11 -7.07 9.90 23.93
CA HIS A 11 -5.96 10.37 24.76
C HIS A 11 -4.68 10.63 23.97
N THR A 12 -4.74 10.57 22.65
CA THR A 12 -3.59 10.73 21.77
C THR A 12 -3.79 11.93 20.82
N PHE A 13 -2.75 12.68 20.56
CA PHE A 13 -2.74 13.79 19.60
C PHE A 13 -1.47 13.74 18.77
N ILE A 14 -1.47 14.49 17.63
CA ILE A 14 -0.30 14.60 16.78
C ILE A 14 0.48 15.85 17.15
N ILE A 15 1.78 15.69 17.31
CA ILE A 15 2.74 16.80 17.27
C ILE A 15 3.29 16.87 15.85
N THR A 16 2.66 17.65 15.01
CA THR A 16 3.29 18.15 13.81
C THR A 16 3.36 19.65 13.92
N ASN A 17 4.52 20.23 13.74
CA ASN A 17 4.60 21.66 13.49
C ASN A 17 4.12 21.89 12.06
N LEU A 18 2.80 21.95 11.85
CA LEU A 18 2.15 22.33 10.59
C LEU A 18 2.35 23.84 10.32
N PHE A 19 3.56 24.34 10.51
CA PHE A 19 3.89 25.70 10.13
C PHE A 19 4.08 25.77 8.62
N LYS A 20 3.54 26.78 7.98
CA LYS A 20 3.81 27.10 6.56
C LYS A 20 5.29 27.37 6.29
N ILE A 21 6.07 27.66 7.33
CA ILE A 21 7.53 27.87 7.30
C ILE A 21 8.13 26.93 8.35
N HIS A 22 8.90 25.95 7.91
CA HIS A 22 9.59 25.01 8.79
C HIS A 22 10.92 25.60 9.27
N PRO A 23 11.28 25.41 10.54
CA PRO A 23 12.62 25.73 11.02
C PRO A 23 13.69 24.94 10.25
N VAL A 24 14.87 25.53 10.10
CA VAL A 24 16.02 24.82 9.54
C VAL A 24 16.28 23.55 10.37
N GLY A 25 16.37 22.39 9.70
CA GLY A 25 16.55 21.10 10.34
C GLY A 25 15.28 20.43 10.88
N PHE A 26 14.11 20.90 10.49
CA PHE A 26 12.84 20.22 10.78
C PHE A 26 12.80 18.85 10.10
N ASP A 27 12.55 17.77 10.87
CA ASP A 27 12.66 16.40 10.41
C ASP A 27 11.38 15.83 9.76
N PHE A 28 10.33 16.63 9.65
CA PHE A 28 9.01 16.27 9.10
C PHE A 28 8.37 15.00 9.70
N LYS A 29 8.88 14.51 10.82
CA LYS A 29 8.33 13.34 11.48
C LYS A 29 6.97 13.62 12.12
N VAL A 30 6.02 12.74 11.84
CA VAL A 30 4.75 12.69 12.57
C VAL A 30 5.02 12.04 13.92
N ARG A 31 4.76 12.77 15.01
CA ARG A 31 4.88 12.27 16.38
C ARG A 31 3.52 12.20 17.02
N VAL A 32 3.25 11.09 17.65
CA VAL A 32 2.02 10.81 18.39
C VAL A 32 2.36 10.75 19.88
N ASP A 33 1.62 11.50 20.71
CA ASP A 33 1.86 11.56 22.16
C ASP A 33 0.53 11.57 22.94
N THR A 34 0.58 11.43 24.24
CA THR A 34 -0.60 11.39 25.09
C THR A 34 -1.13 12.78 25.43
N LEU A 35 -2.45 12.92 25.54
CA LEU A 35 -3.13 14.12 26.04
C LEU A 35 -3.00 14.22 27.55
N ALA A 36 -1.79 14.55 28.03
CA ALA A 36 -1.48 14.70 29.44
C ALA A 36 -0.45 15.82 29.67
N GLY A 37 -0.38 16.39 30.85
CA GLY A 37 0.54 17.46 31.19
C GLY A 37 0.38 18.67 30.24
N ASP A 38 1.46 19.11 29.65
CA ASP A 38 1.49 20.27 28.70
C ASP A 38 0.66 20.03 27.43
N ASN A 39 0.26 18.80 27.19
CA ASN A 39 -0.50 18.39 26.01
C ASN A 39 -2.01 18.28 26.27
N ALA A 40 -2.48 18.48 27.50
CA ALA A 40 -3.87 18.21 27.92
C ALA A 40 -4.94 19.00 27.11
N ASN A 41 -4.57 20.13 26.54
CA ASN A 41 -5.47 21.00 25.76
C ASN A 41 -5.34 20.83 24.23
N LYS A 42 -4.55 19.85 23.74
CA LYS A 42 -4.39 19.64 22.32
C LYS A 42 -5.55 18.84 21.73
N THR A 43 -5.80 19.01 20.45
CA THR A 43 -6.88 18.33 19.74
C THR A 43 -6.62 16.81 19.70
N PRO A 44 -7.57 15.98 20.17
CA PRO A 44 -7.45 14.54 20.10
C PRO A 44 -7.34 14.05 18.66
N LEU A 45 -6.55 12.99 18.46
CA LEU A 45 -6.39 12.35 17.15
C LEU A 45 -7.74 11.89 16.56
N SER A 46 -8.66 11.46 17.42
CA SER A 46 -10.03 11.08 17.04
C SER A 46 -10.86 12.18 16.35
N GLN A 47 -10.48 13.44 16.52
CA GLN A 47 -11.14 14.58 15.89
C GLN A 47 -10.44 15.02 14.59
N MET A 48 -9.29 14.46 14.29
CA MET A 48 -8.45 14.83 13.15
C MET A 48 -8.47 13.78 12.04
N MET A 49 -8.62 12.51 12.39
CA MET A 49 -8.56 11.42 11.42
C MET A 49 -9.86 11.21 10.68
N GLN A 50 -9.73 10.83 9.43
CA GLN A 50 -10.78 10.29 8.59
C GLN A 50 -10.79 8.76 8.71
N SER A 51 -11.86 8.11 8.27
CA SER A 51 -11.98 6.66 8.25
C SER A 51 -12.62 6.18 6.97
N GLU A 52 -12.19 5.04 6.49
CA GLU A 52 -12.84 4.29 5.43
C GLU A 52 -13.02 2.84 5.85
N THR A 53 -14.02 2.20 5.28
CA THR A 53 -14.31 0.79 5.50
C THR A 53 -14.22 0.08 4.17
N ILE A 54 -13.46 -1.03 4.17
CA ILE A 54 -13.37 -1.94 3.02
C ILE A 54 -13.92 -3.29 3.43
N GLU A 55 -14.37 -4.03 2.44
CA GLU A 55 -14.79 -5.41 2.60
C GLU A 55 -13.68 -6.32 2.09
N ILE A 56 -13.38 -7.36 2.85
CA ILE A 56 -12.39 -8.38 2.49
C ILE A 56 -13.05 -9.75 2.67
N ASP A 57 -12.90 -10.59 1.66
CA ASP A 57 -13.33 -11.98 1.73
C ASP A 57 -12.43 -12.78 2.69
N SER A 58 -12.99 -13.78 3.33
CA SER A 58 -12.27 -14.68 4.22
C SER A 58 -11.17 -15.47 3.52
N ASP A 59 -11.27 -15.67 2.21
CA ASP A 59 -10.27 -16.35 1.39
C ASP A 59 -8.92 -15.62 1.41
N TYR A 60 -8.94 -14.28 1.50
CA TYR A 60 -7.72 -13.48 1.72
C TYR A 60 -6.92 -13.90 2.96
N TYR A 61 -7.59 -14.46 3.96
CA TYR A 61 -6.95 -14.97 5.18
C TYR A 61 -6.72 -16.47 5.16
N GLY A 62 -6.96 -17.14 4.04
CA GLY A 62 -6.90 -18.60 3.91
C GLY A 62 -7.98 -19.31 4.73
N LEU A 63 -9.18 -18.72 4.85
CA LEU A 63 -10.31 -19.28 5.59
C LEU A 63 -11.42 -19.73 4.63
N ASP A 64 -11.82 -20.98 4.69
CA ASP A 64 -12.86 -21.57 3.81
C ASP A 64 -14.30 -21.14 4.16
N THR A 65 -14.49 -20.07 4.91
CA THR A 65 -15.83 -19.70 5.41
C THR A 65 -16.68 -18.93 4.40
N LYS A 66 -16.08 -18.38 3.34
CA LYS A 66 -16.74 -17.55 2.32
C LYS A 66 -17.55 -16.40 2.93
N GLU A 67 -17.01 -15.79 3.98
CA GLU A 67 -17.60 -14.64 4.64
C GLU A 67 -16.88 -13.36 4.20
N VAL A 68 -17.65 -12.33 3.88
CA VAL A 68 -17.12 -10.98 3.64
C VAL A 68 -17.16 -10.21 4.94
N VAL A 69 -16.03 -9.65 5.35
CA VAL A 69 -15.89 -8.92 6.61
C VAL A 69 -15.46 -7.49 6.37
N SER A 70 -16.21 -6.56 6.95
CA SER A 70 -15.91 -5.12 6.87
C SER A 70 -14.78 -4.74 7.83
N HIS A 71 -13.75 -4.07 7.32
CA HIS A 71 -12.61 -3.57 8.10
C HIS A 71 -12.48 -2.05 7.93
N THR A 72 -12.54 -1.34 9.06
CA THR A 72 -12.35 0.12 9.08
C THR A 72 -10.90 0.46 9.40
N TYR A 73 -10.29 1.27 8.56
CA TYR A 73 -8.99 1.89 8.80
C TYR A 73 -9.13 3.41 8.93
N TYR A 74 -8.12 4.03 9.50
CA TYR A 74 -8.14 5.45 9.81
C TYR A 74 -6.89 6.11 9.25
N TYR A 75 -7.05 7.33 8.72
CA TYR A 75 -5.95 8.07 8.14
C TYR A 75 -6.04 9.57 8.39
N LEU A 76 -4.88 10.19 8.39
CA LEU A 76 -4.74 11.65 8.41
C LEU A 76 -3.67 12.04 7.41
N VAL A 77 -4.05 12.80 6.39
CA VAL A 77 -3.10 13.48 5.52
C VAL A 77 -2.59 14.70 6.27
N VAL A 78 -1.33 14.64 6.71
CA VAL A 78 -0.67 15.68 7.50
C VAL A 78 -0.15 16.79 6.59
N ARG A 79 0.35 16.41 5.42
CA ARG A 79 0.78 17.32 4.36
C ARG A 79 0.38 16.75 3.01
N GLU A 80 -0.32 17.55 2.22
CA GLU A 80 -0.57 17.22 0.82
C GLU A 80 0.73 17.28 0.03
N GLY A 81 0.95 16.27 -0.82
CA GLY A 81 2.04 16.28 -1.79
C GLY A 81 1.74 17.20 -2.97
N ALA A 82 2.78 17.80 -3.53
CA ALA A 82 2.64 18.85 -4.56
C ALA A 82 2.28 18.31 -5.95
N SER A 83 2.45 17.01 -6.23
CA SER A 83 2.18 16.44 -7.55
C SER A 83 0.70 16.49 -7.95
N GLY A 84 -0.19 16.54 -6.97
CA GLY A 84 -1.64 16.44 -7.19
C GLY A 84 -2.12 15.02 -7.50
N VAL A 85 -1.22 14.04 -7.66
CA VAL A 85 -1.52 12.66 -8.07
C VAL A 85 -1.11 11.68 -6.97
N SER A 86 -1.95 10.69 -6.72
CA SER A 86 -1.72 9.59 -5.79
C SER A 86 -1.36 8.31 -6.55
N PRO A 87 -0.54 7.41 -5.99
CA PRO A 87 -0.34 6.09 -6.55
C PRO A 87 -1.60 5.23 -6.44
N THR A 88 -1.68 4.21 -7.26
CA THR A 88 -2.59 3.07 -7.10
C THR A 88 -2.03 2.10 -6.05
N VAL A 89 -2.78 1.06 -5.72
CA VAL A 89 -2.30 -0.03 -4.84
C VAL A 89 -1.28 -0.94 -5.54
N ALA A 90 -1.15 -0.81 -6.86
CA ALA A 90 -0.26 -1.61 -7.71
C ALA A 90 1.06 -0.90 -8.06
N ASP A 91 1.26 0.35 -7.61
CA ASP A 91 2.42 1.12 -8.02
C ASP A 91 3.68 0.87 -7.16
N SER A 92 4.83 1.03 -7.79
CA SER A 92 6.12 1.16 -7.11
C SER A 92 6.29 2.57 -6.56
N THR A 93 6.59 2.69 -5.28
CA THR A 93 6.62 3.96 -4.56
C THR A 93 7.97 4.21 -3.90
N LEU A 94 8.46 5.44 -3.97
CA LEU A 94 9.66 5.90 -3.25
C LEU A 94 9.23 6.60 -1.98
N ILE A 95 9.39 5.91 -0.87
CA ILE A 95 8.83 6.31 0.43
C ILE A 95 9.86 6.29 1.55
N LYS A 96 9.50 6.98 2.62
CA LYS A 96 10.12 6.86 3.94
C LYS A 96 9.02 6.62 4.97
N TYR A 97 9.25 5.69 5.91
CA TYR A 97 8.20 5.29 6.85
C TYR A 97 8.73 5.01 8.25
N GLU A 98 7.83 5.04 9.21
CA GLU A 98 8.00 4.50 10.54
C GLU A 98 6.74 3.72 10.94
N GLY A 99 6.89 2.43 11.23
CA GLY A 99 5.87 1.56 11.77
C GLY A 99 5.95 1.49 13.29
N SER A 100 4.82 1.64 13.97
CA SER A 100 4.74 1.61 15.42
C SER A 100 3.47 0.93 15.93
N PHE A 101 3.56 0.44 17.16
CA PHE A 101 2.39 0.02 17.92
C PHE A 101 1.58 1.23 18.39
N LEU A 102 0.32 1.03 18.76
CA LEU A 102 -0.54 2.11 19.26
C LEU A 102 -0.02 2.76 20.56
N ASN A 103 0.92 2.15 21.26
CA ASN A 103 1.59 2.75 22.42
C ASN A 103 2.79 3.64 22.03
N GLY A 104 3.02 3.86 20.73
CA GLY A 104 4.10 4.70 20.21
C GLY A 104 5.46 4.02 20.11
N LYS A 105 5.59 2.75 20.53
CA LYS A 105 6.85 2.01 20.36
C LYS A 105 7.04 1.64 18.91
N SER A 106 8.10 2.13 18.28
CA SER A 106 8.49 1.76 16.91
C SER A 106 8.92 0.29 16.84
N PHE A 107 8.53 -0.39 15.79
CA PHE A 107 8.97 -1.75 15.49
C PHE A 107 9.79 -1.84 14.19
N ASP A 108 9.63 -0.86 13.29
CA ASP A 108 10.38 -0.79 12.05
C ASP A 108 10.41 0.66 11.53
N ALA A 109 11.48 1.06 10.84
CA ALA A 109 11.58 2.37 10.21
C ALA A 109 12.65 2.39 9.13
N SER A 110 12.41 3.16 8.06
CA SER A 110 13.44 3.47 7.08
C SER A 110 14.23 4.73 7.48
N ALA A 111 15.56 4.67 7.36
CA ALA A 111 16.42 5.82 7.60
C ALA A 111 16.38 6.84 6.44
N SER A 112 16.16 6.36 5.21
CA SER A 112 16.13 7.11 3.97
C SER A 112 14.94 6.67 3.11
N PHE A 113 14.69 7.39 2.03
CA PHE A 113 13.75 6.93 1.02
C PHE A 113 14.22 5.62 0.39
N LEU A 114 13.27 4.70 0.17
CA LEU A 114 13.48 3.44 -0.50
C LEU A 114 12.31 3.15 -1.44
N TRP A 115 12.60 2.41 -2.50
CA TRP A 115 11.57 1.91 -3.40
C TRP A 115 10.86 0.70 -2.79
N GLN A 116 9.54 0.72 -2.85
CA GLN A 116 8.68 -0.40 -2.48
C GLN A 116 7.61 -0.61 -3.54
N TYR A 117 7.45 -1.83 -4.00
CA TYR A 117 6.32 -2.24 -4.80
C TYR A 117 5.15 -2.56 -3.85
N LEU A 118 4.07 -1.80 -3.97
CA LEU A 118 2.98 -1.83 -2.98
C LEU A 118 2.30 -3.19 -2.83
N PRO A 119 2.06 -3.99 -3.90
CA PRO A 119 1.45 -5.31 -3.77
C PRO A 119 2.19 -6.26 -2.81
N PHE A 120 3.49 -6.10 -2.63
CA PHE A 120 4.28 -6.91 -1.69
C PHE A 120 4.27 -6.38 -0.25
N THR A 121 3.44 -5.39 0.04
CA THR A 121 3.26 -4.84 1.38
C THR A 121 1.93 -5.26 2.00
N ILE A 122 1.75 -5.02 3.30
CA ILE A 122 0.47 -5.34 3.97
C ILE A 122 -0.66 -4.40 3.52
N ARG A 123 -1.87 -4.92 3.44
CA ARG A 123 -3.03 -4.23 2.86
C ARG A 123 -3.28 -2.83 3.44
N GLY A 124 -3.23 -2.69 4.76
CA GLY A 124 -3.43 -1.37 5.40
C GLY A 124 -2.38 -0.34 5.04
N TYR A 125 -1.16 -0.78 4.70
CA TYR A 125 -0.09 0.08 4.21
C TYR A 125 -0.37 0.56 2.78
N GLN A 126 -0.75 -0.34 1.87
CA GLN A 126 -1.16 -0.01 0.49
C GLN A 126 -2.26 1.05 0.47
N LEU A 127 -3.34 0.80 1.23
CA LEU A 127 -4.48 1.71 1.36
C LEU A 127 -4.07 3.08 1.93
N GLY A 128 -3.10 3.10 2.85
CA GLY A 128 -2.57 4.33 3.40
C GLY A 128 -1.78 5.14 2.38
N VAL A 129 -0.85 4.51 1.67
CA VAL A 129 -0.01 5.18 0.65
C VAL A 129 -0.88 5.77 -0.46
N ASN A 130 -1.92 5.06 -0.89
CA ASN A 130 -2.89 5.53 -1.89
C ASN A 130 -3.61 6.84 -1.50
N LYS A 131 -3.66 7.20 -0.21
CA LYS A 131 -4.23 8.48 0.25
C LYS A 131 -3.27 9.66 0.12
N LEU A 132 -2.01 9.42 -0.16
CA LEU A 132 -0.99 10.45 -0.28
C LEU A 132 -0.79 10.86 -1.73
N LYS A 133 -0.44 12.12 -1.95
CA LYS A 133 0.06 12.62 -3.22
C LYS A 133 1.58 12.72 -3.17
N ALA A 134 2.25 12.45 -4.30
CA ALA A 134 3.70 12.53 -4.37
C ALA A 134 4.23 13.97 -4.27
N GLY A 135 5.53 14.11 -4.03
CA GLY A 135 6.25 15.35 -4.16
C GLY A 135 6.69 15.62 -5.62
N LEU A 136 7.15 16.83 -5.88
CA LEU A 136 7.73 17.25 -7.15
C LEU A 136 9.20 17.62 -7.02
N ASN A 137 9.54 18.31 -5.91
CA ASN A 137 10.84 18.89 -5.71
C ASN A 137 11.76 17.94 -4.95
N VAL A 138 12.74 17.41 -5.66
CA VAL A 138 13.74 16.46 -5.15
C VAL A 138 15.06 17.18 -4.91
N GLU A 139 15.66 16.97 -3.76
CA GLU A 139 17.00 17.43 -3.40
C GLU A 139 17.89 16.20 -3.19
N ASN A 140 18.94 16.08 -4.01
CA ASN A 140 19.99 15.06 -3.86
C ASN A 140 21.16 15.65 -3.09
N HIS A 141 21.59 14.95 -2.05
CA HIS A 141 22.66 15.36 -1.17
C HIS A 141 24.00 14.69 -1.53
N PRO A 142 25.17 15.31 -1.19
CA PRO A 142 26.47 14.75 -1.48
C PRO A 142 26.77 13.40 -0.82
N ASP A 143 26.04 13.05 0.24
CA ASP A 143 26.14 11.76 0.93
C ASP A 143 25.31 10.64 0.26
N GLY A 144 24.68 10.93 -0.88
CA GLY A 144 23.87 10.01 -1.64
C GLY A 144 22.42 9.89 -1.14
N THR A 145 22.02 10.65 -0.12
CA THR A 145 20.62 10.69 0.32
C THR A 145 19.79 11.63 -0.55
N THR A 146 18.49 11.36 -0.56
CA THR A 146 17.50 12.18 -1.29
C THR A 146 16.46 12.69 -0.29
N THR A 147 16.04 13.93 -0.44
CA THR A 147 14.92 14.51 0.29
C THR A 147 13.92 15.17 -0.66
N PHE A 148 12.71 15.34 -0.18
CA PHE A 148 11.64 16.04 -0.89
C PHE A 148 11.13 17.17 -0.01
N THR A 149 11.01 18.37 -0.55
CA THR A 149 10.53 19.54 0.20
C THR A 149 9.01 19.59 0.27
N ASP A 150 8.33 18.88 -0.61
CA ASP A 150 6.89 18.95 -0.87
C ASP A 150 6.22 17.56 -0.98
N SER A 151 6.82 16.52 -0.41
CA SER A 151 6.25 15.17 -0.32
C SER A 151 4.93 15.13 0.43
N GLY A 152 4.07 14.17 0.09
CA GLY A 152 2.90 13.84 0.90
C GLY A 152 3.29 13.15 2.20
N ILE A 153 2.67 13.54 3.32
CA ILE A 153 2.91 12.91 4.62
C ILE A 153 1.58 12.53 5.24
N GLY A 154 1.49 11.30 5.74
CA GLY A 154 0.28 10.81 6.41
C GLY A 154 0.57 9.94 7.62
N LEU A 155 -0.47 9.79 8.44
CA LEU A 155 -0.55 8.84 9.53
C LEU A 155 -1.70 7.89 9.28
N PHE A 156 -1.43 6.60 9.39
CA PHE A 156 -2.37 5.52 9.09
C PHE A 156 -2.46 4.57 10.28
N VAL A 157 -3.70 4.20 10.63
CA VAL A 157 -3.97 3.25 11.71
C VAL A 157 -4.98 2.24 11.23
N PHE A 158 -4.65 0.96 11.34
CA PHE A 158 -5.50 -0.10 10.84
C PHE A 158 -5.50 -1.33 11.75
N PRO A 159 -6.59 -2.12 11.72
CA PRO A 159 -6.68 -3.34 12.49
C PRO A 159 -5.71 -4.40 11.98
N SER A 160 -5.45 -5.42 12.78
CA SER A 160 -4.58 -6.54 12.41
C SER A 160 -5.01 -7.27 11.14
N ALA A 161 -6.29 -7.27 10.82
CA ALA A 161 -6.80 -7.86 9.60
C ALA A 161 -6.23 -7.22 8.33
N LEU A 162 -5.91 -5.93 8.37
CA LEU A 162 -5.23 -5.21 7.28
C LEU A 162 -3.70 -5.20 7.44
N GLY A 163 -3.18 -5.95 8.41
CA GLY A 163 -1.75 -6.15 8.68
C GLY A 163 -1.38 -7.63 8.62
N TYR A 164 -0.89 -8.18 9.74
CA TYR A 164 -0.44 -9.57 9.82
C TYR A 164 -1.50 -10.55 10.37
N TYR A 165 -2.73 -10.09 10.59
CA TYR A 165 -3.89 -10.84 11.06
C TYR A 165 -3.56 -11.73 12.28
N ASN A 166 -3.65 -13.06 12.13
CA ASN A 166 -3.42 -14.06 13.15
C ASN A 166 -1.96 -14.55 13.23
N SER A 167 -1.08 -13.98 12.42
CA SER A 167 0.34 -14.35 12.35
C SER A 167 1.20 -13.39 13.16
N THR A 168 2.34 -13.90 13.62
CA THR A 168 3.41 -13.06 14.19
C THR A 168 4.39 -12.66 13.09
N SER A 169 4.87 -11.40 13.11
CA SER A 169 5.89 -10.93 12.18
C SER A 169 7.00 -10.22 12.95
N GLY A 170 8.15 -10.85 13.06
CA GLY A 170 9.25 -10.31 13.85
C GLY A 170 8.86 -10.05 15.30
N VAL A 171 8.84 -8.78 15.70
CA VAL A 171 8.44 -8.35 17.05
C VAL A 171 6.94 -8.02 17.18
N ILE A 172 6.17 -8.16 16.09
CA ILE A 172 4.74 -7.86 16.03
C ILE A 172 3.95 -9.12 16.39
N PRO A 173 3.22 -9.15 17.52
CA PRO A 173 2.37 -10.28 17.89
C PRO A 173 1.15 -10.41 16.96
N ALA A 174 0.58 -11.61 16.87
CA ALA A 174 -0.70 -11.84 16.22
C ALA A 174 -1.80 -10.90 16.76
N TYR A 175 -2.76 -10.56 15.91
CA TYR A 175 -3.91 -9.70 16.21
C TYR A 175 -3.55 -8.28 16.67
N THR A 176 -2.36 -7.79 16.31
CA THR A 176 -1.89 -6.45 16.70
C THR A 176 -2.33 -5.40 15.68
N PRO A 177 -3.07 -4.36 16.07
CA PRO A 177 -3.31 -3.19 15.21
C PRO A 177 -2.02 -2.39 15.05
N LEU A 178 -1.82 -1.82 13.87
CA LEU A 178 -0.60 -1.13 13.51
C LEU A 178 -0.84 0.35 13.19
N MET A 179 0.19 1.14 13.37
CA MET A 179 0.22 2.55 13.01
C MET A 179 1.47 2.82 12.17
N PHE A 180 1.29 3.52 11.05
CA PHE A 180 2.38 3.93 10.17
C PHE A 180 2.34 5.43 9.91
N SER A 181 3.50 6.07 10.06
CA SER A 181 3.77 7.38 9.50
C SER A 181 4.52 7.18 8.19
N ILE A 182 4.00 7.74 7.10
CA ILE A 182 4.54 7.55 5.75
C ILE A 182 4.77 8.91 5.11
N GLU A 183 5.92 9.05 4.46
CA GLU A 183 6.28 10.15 3.58
C GLU A 183 6.45 9.61 2.16
N LEU A 184 5.61 10.09 1.20
CA LEU A 184 5.63 9.70 -0.19
C LEU A 184 6.40 10.74 -1.02
N GLY A 185 7.58 10.36 -1.49
CA GLY A 185 8.41 11.18 -2.36
C GLY A 185 7.96 11.13 -3.82
N LYS A 186 7.98 9.95 -4.41
CA LYS A 186 7.60 9.66 -5.80
C LYS A 186 6.92 8.32 -5.93
N PHE A 187 6.38 8.05 -7.12
CA PHE A 187 5.96 6.72 -7.54
C PHE A 187 6.11 6.59 -9.06
N ILE A 188 6.07 5.36 -9.55
CA ILE A 188 6.04 5.03 -10.98
C ILE A 188 4.57 4.82 -11.31
N VAL A 189 4.04 5.70 -12.17
CA VAL A 189 2.67 5.58 -12.69
C VAL A 189 2.61 4.36 -13.59
N ASP A 190 1.51 3.62 -13.49
CA ASP A 190 1.27 2.43 -14.29
C ASP A 190 2.48 1.47 -14.24
N THR A 191 2.92 1.16 -12.99
CA THR A 191 4.00 0.19 -12.79
C THR A 191 3.64 -1.14 -13.46
N ASP A 192 4.51 -1.59 -14.33
CA ASP A 192 4.56 -2.91 -14.93
C ASP A 192 5.73 -3.64 -14.21
N TYR A 193 5.40 -4.56 -13.30
CA TYR A 193 6.41 -5.09 -12.38
C TYR A 193 7.25 -6.21 -13.00
N ASP A 194 6.64 -7.11 -13.75
CA ASP A 194 7.27 -8.27 -14.42
C ASP A 194 7.75 -7.95 -15.84
N ASN A 195 7.35 -6.76 -16.36
CA ASN A 195 7.70 -6.25 -17.68
C ASN A 195 7.10 -7.06 -18.84
N ASP A 196 5.87 -7.47 -18.68
CA ASP A 196 5.09 -8.16 -19.68
C ASP A 196 4.30 -7.23 -20.61
N GLY A 197 4.30 -5.93 -20.32
CA GLY A 197 3.64 -4.87 -21.09
C GLY A 197 2.27 -4.49 -20.56
N ILE A 198 1.76 -5.14 -19.52
CA ILE A 198 0.51 -4.81 -18.83
C ILE A 198 0.84 -4.05 -17.56
N PRO A 199 0.32 -2.83 -17.33
CA PRO A 199 0.40 -2.20 -16.01
C PRO A 199 -0.23 -3.07 -14.93
N SER A 200 0.49 -3.31 -13.84
CA SER A 200 0.05 -4.22 -12.77
C SER A 200 -1.33 -3.91 -12.21
N ILE A 201 -1.80 -2.67 -12.28
CA ILE A 201 -3.17 -2.33 -11.86
C ILE A 201 -4.25 -2.91 -12.78
N LEU A 202 -3.94 -3.23 -14.02
CA LEU A 202 -4.87 -3.85 -14.97
C LEU A 202 -4.96 -5.36 -14.79
N GLU A 203 -4.06 -5.93 -14.01
CA GLU A 203 -4.01 -7.34 -13.64
C GLU A 203 -4.75 -7.63 -12.32
N ASP A 204 -5.40 -6.64 -11.74
CA ASP A 204 -6.45 -6.78 -10.72
C ASP A 204 -7.75 -7.20 -11.43
N LEU A 205 -7.82 -8.48 -11.80
CA LEU A 205 -8.87 -9.01 -12.68
C LEU A 205 -10.26 -8.95 -12.05
N ASN A 206 -10.33 -9.09 -10.73
CA ASN A 206 -11.58 -9.05 -9.98
C ASN A 206 -11.94 -7.65 -9.46
N GLY A 207 -11.01 -6.68 -9.53
CA GLY A 207 -11.20 -5.28 -9.14
C GLY A 207 -11.26 -5.04 -7.63
N ASP A 208 -10.75 -5.96 -6.80
CA ASP A 208 -10.79 -5.83 -5.33
C ASP A 208 -9.55 -5.11 -4.77
N GLY A 209 -8.57 -4.84 -5.63
CA GLY A 209 -7.30 -4.20 -5.31
C GLY A 209 -6.34 -5.08 -4.53
N ILE A 210 -6.51 -6.40 -4.58
CA ILE A 210 -5.65 -7.40 -3.92
C ILE A 210 -4.98 -8.25 -5.00
N LEU A 211 -4.02 -7.70 -5.71
CA LEU A 211 -3.39 -8.32 -6.86
C LEU A 211 -2.83 -9.73 -6.62
N GLY A 212 -2.52 -10.05 -5.38
CA GLY A 212 -1.96 -11.36 -5.02
C GLY A 212 -2.96 -12.52 -5.07
N ASN A 213 -4.25 -12.27 -5.31
CA ASN A 213 -5.27 -13.31 -5.49
C ASN A 213 -5.70 -13.49 -6.96
N ASP A 214 -5.16 -12.67 -7.86
CA ASP A 214 -5.35 -12.77 -9.30
C ASP A 214 -4.19 -13.58 -9.89
N ASN A 215 -4.42 -14.88 -10.09
CA ASN A 215 -3.46 -15.83 -10.62
C ASN A 215 -4.22 -16.79 -11.53
N THR A 216 -3.99 -16.68 -12.84
CA THR A 216 -4.74 -17.41 -13.88
C THR A 216 -4.37 -18.87 -13.93
N ASP A 217 -3.11 -19.22 -13.70
CA ASP A 217 -2.57 -20.58 -13.79
C ASP A 217 -2.36 -21.28 -12.42
N ALA A 218 -2.95 -20.75 -11.34
CA ALA A 218 -2.77 -21.23 -9.96
C ALA A 218 -2.87 -22.74 -9.76
N ASP A 219 -3.78 -23.42 -10.49
CA ASP A 219 -3.99 -24.86 -10.39
C ASP A 219 -2.82 -25.65 -11.01
N GLU A 220 -2.23 -25.15 -12.08
CA GLU A 220 -1.08 -25.75 -12.77
C GLU A 220 0.18 -25.61 -11.96
N GLU A 221 0.45 -24.41 -11.44
CA GLU A 221 1.59 -24.14 -10.56
C GLU A 221 1.53 -25.03 -9.31
N ALA A 222 0.36 -25.15 -8.68
CA ALA A 222 0.15 -26.04 -7.54
C ALA A 222 0.41 -27.51 -7.90
N SER A 223 -0.01 -27.94 -9.10
CA SER A 223 0.16 -29.33 -9.56
C SER A 223 1.59 -29.67 -9.94
N SER A 224 2.34 -28.69 -10.44
CA SER A 224 3.73 -28.84 -10.90
C SER A 224 4.77 -28.54 -9.81
N TYR A 225 4.34 -28.13 -8.62
CA TYR A 225 5.21 -27.69 -7.52
C TYR A 225 6.03 -26.44 -7.90
N GLN A 226 5.52 -25.62 -8.80
CA GLN A 226 6.11 -24.31 -9.11
C GLN A 226 5.79 -23.30 -7.99
N GLN A 227 6.49 -22.19 -8.00
CA GLN A 227 6.15 -21.07 -7.14
C GLN A 227 4.88 -20.42 -7.68
N ALA A 228 3.86 -20.29 -6.86
CA ALA A 228 2.67 -19.53 -7.23
C ALA A 228 3.04 -18.06 -7.42
N LEU A 229 2.80 -17.55 -8.63
CA LEU A 229 2.97 -16.16 -9.00
C LEU A 229 1.60 -15.61 -9.37
N ALA A 230 1.24 -14.46 -8.83
CA ALA A 230 0.06 -13.74 -9.29
C ALA A 230 0.41 -13.01 -10.58
N ASN A 231 -0.58 -12.80 -11.45
CA ASN A 231 -0.39 -12.24 -12.78
C ASN A 231 0.54 -11.02 -12.79
N HIS A 232 0.33 -10.05 -11.93
CA HIS A 232 1.19 -8.84 -11.81
C HIS A 232 2.68 -9.10 -11.53
N ALA A 233 3.10 -10.33 -11.36
CA ALA A 233 4.47 -10.75 -11.07
C ALA A 233 4.86 -12.00 -11.90
N ASP A 234 4.06 -12.35 -12.89
CA ASP A 234 4.27 -13.41 -13.85
C ASP A 234 4.31 -12.81 -15.26
N SER A 235 5.20 -13.21 -16.10
CA SER A 235 5.34 -12.74 -17.48
C SER A 235 4.73 -13.69 -18.52
N ASP A 236 4.04 -14.75 -18.05
CA ASP A 236 3.34 -15.77 -18.84
C ASP A 236 2.12 -16.20 -18.02
N ASP A 237 1.08 -15.31 -17.99
CA ASP A 237 -0.02 -15.31 -17.02
C ASP A 237 -0.85 -16.60 -17.01
N ASP A 238 -0.95 -17.29 -18.14
CA ASP A 238 -1.70 -18.54 -18.26
C ASP A 238 -0.77 -19.77 -18.31
N ASN A 239 0.56 -19.54 -18.43
CA ASN A 239 1.60 -20.57 -18.43
C ASN A 239 1.45 -21.57 -19.60
N ASP A 240 1.06 -21.07 -20.78
CA ASP A 240 0.99 -21.89 -22.02
C ASP A 240 2.35 -21.98 -22.71
N GLY A 241 3.31 -21.13 -22.31
CA GLY A 241 4.68 -21.03 -22.82
C GLY A 241 4.85 -19.94 -23.87
N ILE A 242 3.84 -19.13 -24.12
CA ILE A 242 3.92 -17.88 -24.89
C ILE A 242 3.91 -16.73 -23.85
N PRO A 243 4.92 -15.85 -23.82
CA PRO A 243 4.90 -14.73 -22.88
C PRO A 243 3.71 -13.79 -23.14
N THR A 244 3.07 -13.29 -22.10
CA THR A 244 1.96 -12.32 -22.15
C THR A 244 2.22 -11.15 -23.09
N LEU A 245 3.48 -10.65 -23.17
CA LEU A 245 3.88 -9.59 -24.10
C LEU A 245 3.68 -9.95 -25.58
N GLU A 246 3.72 -11.23 -25.95
CA GLU A 246 3.52 -11.71 -27.32
C GLU A 246 2.04 -11.92 -27.66
N GLU A 247 1.15 -11.89 -26.66
CA GLU A 247 -0.29 -12.11 -26.79
C GLU A 247 -1.12 -10.84 -26.70
N ILE A 248 -0.49 -9.71 -26.40
CA ILE A 248 -1.13 -8.40 -26.35
C ILE A 248 -0.67 -7.51 -27.50
N ILE A 249 -1.43 -6.45 -27.79
CA ILE A 249 -1.05 -5.44 -28.76
C ILE A 249 -0.93 -4.09 -28.07
N ILE A 250 0.30 -3.57 -27.96
CA ILE A 250 0.55 -2.22 -27.49
C ILE A 250 0.42 -1.26 -28.69
N ASN A 251 -0.62 -0.42 -28.67
CA ASN A 251 -0.91 0.52 -29.73
C ASN A 251 0.04 1.72 -29.72
N GLU A 252 0.09 2.47 -30.83
CA GLU A 252 0.93 3.67 -30.95
C GLU A 252 0.60 4.77 -29.91
N ASP A 253 -0.62 4.81 -29.43
CA ASP A 253 -1.06 5.75 -28.39
C ASP A 253 -0.81 5.27 -26.95
N GLY A 254 -0.20 4.08 -26.79
CA GLY A 254 0.09 3.45 -25.52
C GLY A 254 -1.09 2.67 -24.91
N SER A 255 -2.24 2.60 -25.58
CA SER A 255 -3.33 1.72 -25.15
C SER A 255 -3.00 0.25 -25.47
N ILE A 256 -3.55 -0.66 -24.67
CA ILE A 256 -3.38 -2.10 -24.84
C ILE A 256 -4.68 -2.68 -25.43
N THR A 257 -4.53 -3.50 -26.46
CA THR A 257 -5.60 -4.35 -26.96
C THR A 257 -5.31 -5.78 -26.56
N PHE A 258 -6.30 -6.45 -26.03
CA PHE A 258 -6.25 -7.84 -25.61
C PHE A 258 -6.98 -8.69 -26.67
N PRO A 259 -6.27 -9.40 -27.54
CA PRO A 259 -6.87 -10.33 -28.50
C PRO A 259 -7.61 -11.44 -27.78
N ASP A 260 -8.59 -12.04 -28.47
CA ASP A 260 -9.37 -13.22 -28.10
C ASP A 260 -9.53 -14.00 -29.41
N THR A 261 -8.58 -14.89 -29.68
CA THR A 261 -8.39 -15.50 -31.00
C THR A 261 -9.46 -16.53 -31.32
N ASP A 262 -9.92 -17.28 -30.36
CA ASP A 262 -10.94 -18.30 -30.53
C ASP A 262 -12.38 -17.77 -30.33
N GLY A 263 -12.53 -16.59 -29.67
CA GLY A 263 -13.79 -15.86 -29.51
C GLY A 263 -14.65 -16.40 -28.38
N ASP A 264 -14.07 -17.01 -27.36
CA ASP A 264 -14.79 -17.58 -26.21
C ASP A 264 -15.06 -16.53 -25.12
N GLY A 265 -14.38 -15.38 -25.16
CA GLY A 265 -14.54 -14.24 -24.27
C GLY A 265 -13.43 -14.13 -23.22
N ILE A 266 -12.42 -14.98 -23.28
CA ILE A 266 -11.19 -14.89 -22.47
C ILE A 266 -10.09 -14.32 -23.39
N PRO A 267 -9.35 -13.30 -22.98
CA PRO A 267 -8.21 -12.82 -23.77
C PRO A 267 -7.10 -13.87 -23.86
N ASP A 268 -6.37 -13.88 -25.00
CA ASP A 268 -5.32 -14.86 -25.28
C ASP A 268 -4.30 -14.97 -24.14
N TYR A 269 -3.89 -13.87 -23.51
CA TYR A 269 -2.91 -13.85 -22.41
C TYR A 269 -3.42 -14.49 -21.09
N LEU A 270 -4.68 -14.86 -21.01
CA LEU A 270 -5.31 -15.54 -19.86
C LEU A 270 -5.87 -16.91 -20.25
N ASP A 271 -5.64 -17.36 -21.50
CA ASP A 271 -6.27 -18.54 -22.07
C ASP A 271 -5.26 -19.43 -22.78
N LYS A 272 -5.11 -20.65 -22.34
CA LYS A 272 -4.14 -21.65 -22.82
C LYS A 272 -4.47 -22.27 -24.18
N ASP A 273 -5.54 -21.88 -24.84
CA ASP A 273 -6.06 -22.54 -26.06
C ASP A 273 -5.30 -22.12 -27.36
#